data_fa7f1d2c36812b79d048589ac9fd3739
#
_entry.id   fa7f1d2c36812b79d048589ac9fd3739
#
_cell.length_a   1.000
_cell.length_b   1.000
_cell.length_c   1.000
_cell.angle_alpha   90.00
_cell.angle_beta   90.00
_cell.angle_gamma   90.00
#
_symmetry.space_group_name_H-M   'P 1'
#
loop_
_entity.id
_entity.type
_entity.pdbx_description
1 polymer ?
#
loop_
_entity_poly.entity_id
_entity_poly.type
_entity_poly.pdbx_seq_one_letter_code
_entity_poly.pdbx_strand_id
1 'polypeptide(L)'
;GLDNVEFRLGEIEHLPVADNCIDVVLSNCVINLSPDKPQVWREVFRVLKPGGKVSVSDLALLQPLPENIREMAAALVGCVAGAALVEDTRAMLEAAGFSAIVLTPKPDYVRSMQNWNDPLYRRIAEELPKSEQLADYIVSLSIEATK
;
A
#
# COMPACT_ATOMS: atom_id res chain seq x y z
N GLY A 1 9.63 25.10 18.43
CA GLY A 1 9.61 24.13 17.31
C GLY A 1 10.03 22.77 17.80
N LEU A 2 9.79 21.76 17.00
CA LEU A 2 10.32 20.42 17.25
C LEU A 2 11.72 20.36 16.62
N ASP A 3 12.74 20.05 17.41
CA ASP A 3 14.15 19.98 17.01
C ASP A 3 14.62 18.55 16.68
N ASN A 4 13.69 17.58 16.80
CA ASN A 4 13.90 16.16 16.50
C ASN A 4 13.23 15.72 15.18
N VAL A 5 12.87 16.65 14.29
CA VAL A 5 12.22 16.38 13.01
C VAL A 5 13.06 16.94 11.87
N GLU A 6 13.26 16.14 10.82
CA GLU A 6 13.90 16.54 9.58
C GLU A 6 13.01 16.19 8.39
N PHE A 7 12.86 17.12 7.43
CA PHE A 7 12.17 16.89 6.17
C PHE A 7 13.18 16.73 5.04
N ARG A 8 13.03 15.70 4.24
CA ARG A 8 13.87 15.44 3.08
C ARG A 8 13.00 15.30 1.83
N LEU A 9 13.36 16.00 0.76
CA LEU A 9 12.74 15.85 -0.54
C LEU A 9 13.38 14.66 -1.26
N GLY A 10 12.56 13.75 -1.81
CA GLY A 10 13.02 12.59 -2.57
C GLY A 10 11.85 11.77 -3.08
N GLU A 11 12.15 10.83 -3.97
CA GLU A 11 11.22 9.81 -4.44
C GLU A 11 11.30 8.59 -3.52
N ILE A 12 10.15 7.89 -3.32
CA ILE A 12 10.14 6.72 -2.42
C ILE A 12 10.89 5.53 -3.01
N GLU A 13 11.09 5.51 -4.33
CA GLU A 13 11.92 4.55 -5.04
C GLU A 13 13.43 4.80 -4.85
N HIS A 14 13.81 6.00 -4.33
CA HIS A 14 15.20 6.41 -4.11
C HIS A 14 15.27 7.30 -2.88
N LEU A 15 15.15 6.70 -1.70
CA LEU A 15 15.08 7.43 -0.43
C LEU A 15 16.38 8.20 -0.16
N PRO A 16 16.32 9.52 0.15
CA PRO A 16 17.48 10.36 0.46
C PRO A 16 18.02 10.06 1.87
N VAL A 17 18.28 8.80 2.14
CA VAL A 17 18.66 8.24 3.43
C VAL A 17 19.77 7.23 3.22
N ALA A 18 20.78 7.23 4.08
CA ALA A 18 21.89 6.27 4.03
C ALA A 18 21.44 4.84 4.36
N ASP A 19 22.24 3.87 3.95
CA ASP A 19 22.02 2.46 4.25
C ASP A 19 22.08 2.20 5.76
N ASN A 20 21.23 1.29 6.25
CA ASN A 20 21.29 0.76 7.61
C ASN A 20 21.28 1.83 8.73
N CYS A 21 20.49 2.90 8.56
CA CYS A 21 20.47 3.98 9.54
C CYS A 21 19.08 4.21 10.20
N ILE A 22 18.03 3.58 9.70
CA ILE A 22 16.66 3.75 10.18
C ILE A 22 16.24 2.54 11.04
N ASP A 23 15.65 2.81 12.20
CA ASP A 23 15.15 1.75 13.09
C ASP A 23 13.76 1.27 12.68
N VAL A 24 12.89 2.20 12.25
CA VAL A 24 11.51 1.90 11.84
C VAL A 24 11.10 2.77 10.66
N VAL A 25 10.45 2.15 9.66
CA VAL A 25 9.77 2.84 8.57
C VAL A 25 8.26 2.72 8.76
N LEU A 26 7.58 3.86 8.72
CA LEU A 26 6.11 3.94 8.77
C LEU A 26 5.58 4.56 7.48
N SER A 27 4.51 4.00 6.93
CA SER A 27 3.84 4.56 5.76
C SER A 27 2.33 4.33 5.83
N ASN A 28 1.57 5.27 5.25
CA ASN A 28 0.13 5.15 5.12
C ASN A 28 -0.34 5.72 3.77
N CYS A 29 -0.98 4.90 2.94
CA CYS A 29 -1.57 5.25 1.65
C CYS A 29 -0.60 5.94 0.66
N VAL A 30 0.67 5.55 0.63
CA VAL A 30 1.69 6.16 -0.25
C VAL A 30 2.28 5.16 -1.23
N ILE A 31 2.55 3.92 -0.80
CA ILE A 31 3.28 2.93 -1.62
C ILE A 31 2.50 2.59 -2.90
N ASN A 32 1.18 2.58 -2.85
CA ASN A 32 0.35 2.33 -4.03
C ASN A 32 0.48 3.40 -5.12
N LEU A 33 0.95 4.60 -4.80
CA LEU A 33 1.19 5.67 -5.78
C LEU A 33 2.47 5.47 -6.59
N SER A 34 3.38 4.62 -6.11
CA SER A 34 4.62 4.31 -6.81
C SER A 34 4.38 3.44 -8.05
N PRO A 35 4.99 3.77 -9.20
CA PRO A 35 5.00 2.90 -10.37
C PRO A 35 5.91 1.67 -10.21
N ASP A 36 6.90 1.71 -9.31
CA ASP A 36 7.86 0.61 -9.07
C ASP A 36 7.88 0.20 -7.59
N LYS A 37 6.82 -0.47 -7.15
CA LYS A 37 6.70 -0.98 -5.77
C LYS A 37 7.81 -1.95 -5.35
N PRO A 38 8.27 -2.86 -6.21
CA PRO A 38 9.44 -3.67 -5.89
C PRO A 38 10.67 -2.84 -5.51
N GLN A 39 10.90 -1.70 -6.19
CA GLN A 39 12.01 -0.80 -5.88
C GLN A 39 11.78 -0.08 -4.54
N VAL A 40 10.55 0.34 -4.24
CA VAL A 40 10.21 0.91 -2.93
C VAL A 40 10.59 -0.05 -1.80
N TRP A 41 10.21 -1.33 -1.92
CA TRP A 41 10.52 -2.32 -0.89
C TRP A 41 12.02 -2.58 -0.75
N ARG A 42 12.79 -2.55 -1.86
CA ARG A 42 14.27 -2.62 -1.82
C ARG A 42 14.87 -1.42 -1.09
N GLU A 43 14.36 -0.21 -1.34
CA GLU A 43 14.83 1.01 -0.67
C GLU A 43 14.48 1.02 0.82
N VAL A 44 13.26 0.63 1.19
CA VAL A 44 12.87 0.47 2.60
C VAL A 44 13.79 -0.52 3.29
N PHE A 45 14.08 -1.66 2.66
CA PHE A 45 15.02 -2.65 3.17
C PHE A 45 16.44 -2.09 3.30
N ARG A 46 16.91 -1.36 2.29
CA ARG A 46 18.25 -0.76 2.27
C ARG A 46 18.47 0.18 3.47
N VAL A 47 17.53 1.09 3.71
CA VAL A 47 17.67 2.12 4.75
C VAL A 47 17.50 1.59 6.17
N LEU A 48 16.74 0.51 6.35
CA LEU A 48 16.55 -0.12 7.66
C LEU A 48 17.87 -0.73 8.18
N LYS A 49 18.11 -0.59 9.46
CA LYS A 49 19.16 -1.32 10.19
C LYS A 49 18.84 -2.82 10.23
N PRO A 50 19.83 -3.69 10.39
CA PRO A 50 19.57 -5.10 10.74
C PRO A 50 18.65 -5.20 11.96
N GLY A 51 17.55 -5.96 11.86
CA GLY A 51 16.49 -6.04 12.88
C GLY A 51 15.52 -4.85 12.90
N GLY A 52 15.71 -3.87 12.02
CA GLY A 52 14.78 -2.75 11.84
C GLY A 52 13.43 -3.22 11.29
N LYS A 53 12.38 -2.46 11.55
CA LYS A 53 11.00 -2.84 11.26
C LYS A 53 10.34 -1.91 10.26
N VAL A 54 9.43 -2.45 9.46
CA VAL A 54 8.50 -1.68 8.65
C VAL A 54 7.07 -1.93 9.11
N SER A 55 6.27 -0.87 9.16
CA SER A 55 4.82 -0.96 9.40
C SER A 55 4.10 -0.03 8.43
N VAL A 56 3.26 -0.62 7.57
CA VAL A 56 2.54 0.08 6.52
C VAL A 56 1.05 -0.22 6.62
N SER A 57 0.23 0.79 6.37
CA SER A 57 -1.21 0.62 6.15
C SER A 57 -1.55 1.16 4.77
N ASP A 58 -1.98 0.29 3.86
CA ASP A 58 -2.33 0.68 2.49
C ASP A 58 -3.49 -0.17 1.98
N LEU A 59 -4.07 0.20 0.83
CA LEU A 59 -5.06 -0.63 0.16
C LEU A 59 -4.35 -1.78 -0.58
N ALA A 60 -4.99 -2.94 -0.61
CA ALA A 60 -4.54 -4.10 -1.38
C ALA A 60 -5.72 -4.76 -2.08
N LEU A 61 -5.44 -5.48 -3.16
CA LEU A 61 -6.43 -6.26 -3.88
C LEU A 61 -6.49 -7.68 -3.30
N LEU A 62 -7.71 -8.16 -3.09
CA LEU A 62 -8.01 -9.57 -2.77
C LEU A 62 -8.06 -10.43 -4.03
N GLN A 63 -8.47 -9.83 -5.14
CA GLN A 63 -8.53 -10.42 -6.47
C GLN A 63 -8.37 -9.31 -7.53
N PRO A 64 -8.02 -9.65 -8.78
CA PRO A 64 -7.89 -8.66 -9.84
C PRO A 64 -9.18 -7.86 -10.04
N LEU A 65 -9.05 -6.55 -10.22
CA LEU A 65 -10.19 -5.70 -10.57
C LEU A 65 -10.69 -6.02 -11.99
N PRO A 66 -12.02 -5.98 -12.24
CA PRO A 66 -12.56 -5.98 -13.58
C PRO A 66 -11.93 -4.87 -14.44
N GLU A 67 -11.74 -5.13 -15.74
CA GLU A 67 -11.01 -4.23 -16.64
C GLU A 67 -11.63 -2.82 -16.66
N ASN A 68 -12.97 -2.73 -16.79
CA ASN A 68 -13.69 -1.45 -16.77
C ASN A 68 -13.45 -0.66 -15.48
N ILE A 69 -13.37 -1.34 -14.34
CA ILE A 69 -13.08 -0.71 -13.04
C ILE A 69 -11.62 -0.27 -12.98
N ARG A 70 -10.69 -1.08 -13.47
CA ARG A 70 -9.27 -0.78 -13.48
C ARG A 70 -8.97 0.48 -14.29
N GLU A 71 -9.54 0.60 -15.50
CA GLU A 71 -9.38 1.78 -16.34
C GLU A 71 -9.98 3.04 -15.70
N MET A 72 -11.15 2.93 -15.10
CA MET A 72 -11.80 4.03 -14.41
C MET A 72 -11.02 4.41 -13.14
N ALA A 73 -10.58 3.44 -12.35
CA ALA A 73 -9.80 3.67 -11.14
C ALA A 73 -8.45 4.32 -11.46
N ALA A 74 -7.77 3.94 -12.56
CA ALA A 74 -6.53 4.57 -13.01
C ALA A 74 -6.70 6.07 -13.28
N ALA A 75 -7.88 6.48 -13.78
CA ALA A 75 -8.19 7.87 -14.05
C ALA A 75 -8.60 8.67 -12.80
N LEU A 76 -9.06 8.01 -11.75
CA LEU A 76 -9.78 8.66 -10.66
C LEU A 76 -9.14 8.49 -9.26
N VAL A 77 -8.47 7.38 -8.96
CA VAL A 77 -7.92 7.09 -7.61
C VAL A 77 -6.60 6.33 -7.68
N GLY A 78 -5.49 7.02 -7.60
CA GLY A 78 -4.16 6.40 -7.63
C GLY A 78 -3.97 5.25 -6.62
N CYS A 79 -4.53 5.34 -5.41
CA CYS A 79 -4.38 4.31 -4.39
C CYS A 79 -5.10 3.00 -4.73
N VAL A 80 -6.26 3.06 -5.41
CA VAL A 80 -7.01 1.87 -5.82
C VAL A 80 -6.41 1.29 -7.10
N ALA A 81 -6.14 2.15 -8.09
CA ALA A 81 -5.56 1.75 -9.37
C ALA A 81 -4.17 1.11 -9.22
N GLY A 82 -3.39 1.64 -8.29
CA GLY A 82 -2.06 1.16 -8.00
C GLY A 82 -2.01 0.04 -6.95
N ALA A 83 -3.13 -0.38 -6.38
CA ALA A 83 -3.12 -1.43 -5.36
C ALA A 83 -2.61 -2.75 -5.94
N ALA A 84 -1.69 -3.40 -5.24
CA ALA A 84 -1.19 -4.72 -5.56
C ALA A 84 -2.05 -5.80 -4.90
N LEU A 85 -2.03 -7.00 -5.46
CA LEU A 85 -2.60 -8.17 -4.79
C LEU A 85 -1.87 -8.42 -3.45
N VAL A 86 -2.60 -8.94 -2.47
CA VAL A 86 -2.00 -9.30 -1.17
C VAL A 86 -0.82 -10.26 -1.35
N GLU A 87 -0.97 -11.23 -2.26
CA GLU A 87 0.09 -12.21 -2.58
C GLU A 87 1.29 -11.57 -3.25
N ASP A 88 1.08 -10.65 -4.19
CA ASP A 88 2.16 -9.90 -4.84
C ASP A 88 2.91 -9.02 -3.83
N THR A 89 2.19 -8.43 -2.88
CA THR A 89 2.80 -7.65 -1.80
C THR A 89 3.73 -8.51 -0.95
N ARG A 90 3.31 -9.73 -0.63
CA ARG A 90 4.17 -10.69 0.08
C ARG A 90 5.41 -11.03 -0.74
N ALA A 91 5.23 -11.39 -2.01
CA ALA A 91 6.33 -11.75 -2.89
C ALA A 91 7.36 -10.61 -3.05
N MET A 92 6.89 -9.36 -3.16
CA MET A 92 7.79 -8.20 -3.22
C MET A 92 8.61 -8.01 -1.94
N LEU A 93 8.01 -8.20 -0.77
CA LEU A 93 8.71 -8.13 0.52
C LEU A 93 9.76 -9.23 0.66
N GLU A 94 9.39 -10.47 0.33
CA GLU A 94 10.30 -11.62 0.35
C GLU A 94 11.49 -11.41 -0.61
N ALA A 95 11.21 -10.93 -1.83
CA ALA A 95 12.24 -10.62 -2.83
C ALA A 95 13.17 -9.48 -2.40
N ALA A 96 12.68 -8.53 -1.60
CA ALA A 96 13.51 -7.47 -1.02
C ALA A 96 14.39 -7.95 0.17
N GLY A 97 14.11 -9.14 0.71
CA GLY A 97 14.89 -9.75 1.80
C GLY A 97 14.24 -9.66 3.18
N PHE A 98 13.01 -9.17 3.29
CA PHE A 98 12.30 -9.09 4.56
C PHE A 98 11.97 -10.47 5.15
N SER A 99 11.95 -10.54 6.47
CA SER A 99 11.56 -11.69 7.27
C SER A 99 10.40 -11.33 8.20
N ALA A 100 9.83 -12.33 8.88
CA ALA A 100 8.71 -12.16 9.82
C ALA A 100 7.56 -11.34 9.23
N ILE A 101 7.23 -11.59 7.96
CA ILE A 101 6.21 -10.84 7.21
C ILE A 101 4.82 -11.22 7.73
N VAL A 102 4.10 -10.23 8.27
CA VAL A 102 2.72 -10.33 8.72
C VAL A 102 1.86 -9.41 7.87
N LEU A 103 0.91 -9.98 7.16
CA LEU A 103 -0.09 -9.26 6.37
C LEU A 103 -1.45 -9.47 7.03
N THR A 104 -2.06 -8.39 7.52
CA THR A 104 -3.34 -8.43 8.23
C THR A 104 -4.39 -7.64 7.46
N PRO A 105 -5.30 -8.31 6.74
CA PRO A 105 -6.44 -7.66 6.12
C PRO A 105 -7.40 -7.07 7.16
N LYS A 106 -7.90 -5.85 6.90
CA LYS A 106 -8.88 -5.13 7.73
C LYS A 106 -10.15 -4.86 6.90
N PRO A 107 -11.05 -5.84 6.75
CA PRO A 107 -12.20 -5.74 5.85
C PRO A 107 -13.21 -4.65 6.28
N ASP A 108 -13.34 -4.37 7.56
CA ASP A 108 -14.32 -3.41 8.08
C ASP A 108 -14.02 -1.97 7.63
N TYR A 109 -12.76 -1.66 7.33
CA TYR A 109 -12.39 -0.34 6.82
C TYR A 109 -13.05 -0.05 5.48
N VAL A 110 -12.93 -0.95 4.51
CA VAL A 110 -13.53 -0.78 3.18
C VAL A 110 -15.06 -0.84 3.24
N ARG A 111 -15.63 -1.70 4.08
CA ARG A 111 -17.08 -1.74 4.33
C ARG A 111 -17.60 -0.42 4.89
N SER A 112 -16.85 0.24 5.77
CA SER A 112 -17.24 1.55 6.30
C SER A 112 -17.19 2.65 5.23
N MET A 113 -16.32 2.53 4.23
CA MET A 113 -16.21 3.46 3.11
C MET A 113 -17.46 3.47 2.21
N GLN A 114 -18.20 2.36 2.14
CA GLN A 114 -19.48 2.30 1.42
C GLN A 114 -20.52 3.30 1.96
N ASN A 115 -20.41 3.67 3.23
CA ASN A 115 -21.24 4.67 3.88
C ASN A 115 -20.71 6.10 3.69
N TRP A 116 -19.52 6.27 3.12
CA TRP A 116 -18.96 7.58 2.84
C TRP A 116 -19.64 8.18 1.61
N ASN A 117 -19.98 9.45 1.72
CA ASN A 117 -20.59 10.20 0.63
C ASN A 117 -19.55 10.63 -0.42
N ASP A 118 -18.57 9.74 -0.71
CA ASP A 118 -17.51 10.00 -1.69
C ASP A 118 -18.02 9.65 -3.09
N PRO A 119 -18.15 10.63 -4.00
CA PRO A 119 -18.67 10.41 -5.35
C PRO A 119 -17.89 9.39 -6.15
N LEU A 120 -16.61 9.22 -5.83
CA LEU A 120 -15.69 8.36 -6.55
C LEU A 120 -15.93 6.88 -6.24
N TYR A 121 -16.02 6.54 -4.95
CA TYR A 121 -16.35 5.17 -4.54
C TYR A 121 -17.75 4.75 -5.01
N ARG A 122 -18.70 5.71 -5.06
CA ARG A 122 -20.04 5.44 -5.62
C ARG A 122 -19.98 5.05 -7.09
N ARG A 123 -19.23 5.78 -7.91
CA ARG A 123 -19.10 5.47 -9.34
C ARG A 123 -18.47 4.09 -9.56
N ILE A 124 -17.45 3.73 -8.77
CA ILE A 124 -16.86 2.39 -8.84
C ILE A 124 -17.89 1.33 -8.45
N ALA A 125 -18.67 1.56 -7.39
CA ALA A 125 -19.69 0.62 -6.94
C ALA A 125 -20.85 0.44 -7.95
N GLU A 126 -21.20 1.50 -8.69
CA GLU A 126 -22.24 1.47 -9.73
C GLU A 126 -21.84 0.65 -10.95
N GLU A 127 -20.54 0.56 -11.26
CA GLU A 127 -20.00 -0.18 -12.39
C GLU A 127 -19.69 -1.67 -12.07
N LEU A 128 -19.75 -2.04 -10.80
CA LEU A 128 -19.60 -3.45 -10.40
C LEU A 128 -20.85 -4.27 -10.74
N PRO A 129 -20.72 -5.57 -11.00
CA PRO A 129 -21.85 -6.47 -11.12
C PRO A 129 -22.75 -6.37 -9.87
N LYS A 130 -24.08 -6.40 -10.06
CA LYS A 130 -25.06 -6.24 -8.95
C LYS A 130 -24.91 -7.24 -7.80
N SER A 131 -24.23 -8.36 -8.04
CA SER A 131 -23.95 -9.41 -7.05
C SER A 131 -22.65 -9.17 -6.27
N GLU A 132 -21.89 -8.14 -6.59
CA GLU A 132 -20.52 -7.91 -6.08
C GLU A 132 -20.43 -6.54 -5.41
N GLN A 133 -19.52 -6.44 -4.46
CA GLN A 133 -19.26 -5.21 -3.72
C GLN A 133 -17.76 -4.87 -3.83
N LEU A 134 -17.43 -3.60 -3.67
CA LEU A 134 -16.02 -3.16 -3.68
C LEU A 134 -15.17 -3.89 -2.63
N ALA A 135 -15.77 -4.23 -1.49
CA ALA A 135 -15.12 -5.01 -0.43
C ALA A 135 -14.76 -6.45 -0.82
N ASP A 136 -15.30 -6.97 -1.93
CA ASP A 136 -14.90 -8.28 -2.47
C ASP A 136 -13.58 -8.22 -3.23
N TYR A 137 -13.18 -7.02 -3.65
CA TYR A 137 -11.96 -6.76 -4.43
C TYR A 137 -10.86 -6.08 -3.65
N ILE A 138 -11.21 -5.19 -2.72
CA ILE A 138 -10.26 -4.30 -2.05
C ILE A 138 -10.36 -4.47 -0.54
N VAL A 139 -9.20 -4.42 0.11
CA VAL A 139 -9.08 -4.45 1.56
C VAL A 139 -8.05 -3.42 2.03
N SER A 140 -8.23 -2.85 3.20
CA SER A 140 -7.13 -2.18 3.90
C SER A 140 -6.21 -3.26 4.48
N LEU A 141 -4.93 -3.20 4.15
CA LEU A 141 -3.91 -4.16 4.54
C LEU A 141 -2.91 -3.52 5.50
N SER A 142 -2.76 -4.10 6.69
CA SER A 142 -1.63 -3.81 7.56
C SER A 142 -0.49 -4.73 7.18
N ILE A 143 0.67 -4.16 6.95
CA ILE A 143 1.90 -4.84 6.52
C ILE A 143 2.95 -4.60 7.60
N GLU A 144 3.46 -5.65 8.19
CA GLU A 144 4.56 -5.61 9.15
C GLU A 144 5.65 -6.58 8.70
N ALA A 145 6.91 -6.16 8.76
CA ALA A 145 8.04 -7.03 8.44
C ALA A 145 9.32 -6.55 9.13
N THR A 146 10.33 -7.41 9.16
CA THR A 146 11.64 -7.15 9.78
C THR A 146 12.77 -7.39 8.77
N LYS A 147 13.76 -6.49 8.75
CA LYS A 147 15.01 -6.69 8.01
C LYS A 147 15.89 -7.71 8.66
#